data_96029fe74571665dfa23bbe8a4b2c36c
#
_entry.id   96029fe74571665dfa23bbe8a4b2c36c
#
_cell.length_a   1.000
_cell.length_b   1.000
_cell.length_c   1.000
_cell.angle_alpha   90.00
_cell.angle_beta   90.00
_cell.angle_gamma   90.00
#
_symmetry.space_group_name_H-M   'P 1'
#
loop_
_entity.id
_entity.type
_entity.pdbx_description
1 polymer ?
#
loop_
_entity_poly.entity_id
_entity_poly.type
_entity_poly.pdbx_seq_one_letter_code
_entity_poly.pdbx_strand_id
1 'polypeptide(L)'
;MSILGLDVSPFHFPVASLRDGRTKIIASRASAVKCVVFVHGFSGDALETWSGFDSRALKESGFDKTDLIFFGYDGFRSNALASSGFLFELMDELLTNPKAMLGFVRENTAPYSRCVVVAHSLGAVVSRWALLRAYESQRAWLENIRYLLFAPAHRGGIIVDSLSELLGGNVIAKALGDVAKIGVPLLNELATDSAMLRALERQTRAAVSKGCKTLLANRVVIAEYEDVVSNLPFPGDPYPTAIRDARHTSVCKPVKFISSMDFVTELLR
;
A
#
# COMPACT_ATOMS: atom_id res chain seq x y z
N MET A 1 -21.41 -26.01 -0.38
CA MET A 1 -21.30 -25.34 -1.68
C MET A 1 -20.11 -24.39 -1.60
N SER A 2 -18.96 -24.81 -2.15
CA SER A 2 -17.74 -24.00 -2.18
C SER A 2 -17.86 -23.04 -3.36
N ILE A 3 -18.10 -21.76 -3.09
CA ILE A 3 -17.99 -20.71 -4.08
C ILE A 3 -16.56 -20.22 -4.01
N LEU A 4 -15.78 -20.57 -5.04
CA LEU A 4 -14.41 -20.12 -5.30
C LEU A 4 -13.33 -20.52 -4.30
N GLY A 5 -13.21 -21.76 -3.87
CA GLY A 5 -11.96 -22.32 -3.31
C GLY A 5 -11.28 -21.58 -2.13
N LEU A 6 -11.91 -20.56 -1.56
CA LEU A 6 -11.46 -19.83 -0.40
C LEU A 6 -12.00 -20.54 0.85
N ASP A 7 -11.10 -21.11 1.64
CA ASP A 7 -11.42 -21.60 2.98
C ASP A 7 -12.10 -20.44 3.75
N VAL A 8 -13.37 -20.65 4.15
CA VAL A 8 -14.10 -19.64 4.92
C VAL A 8 -13.45 -19.53 6.28
N SER A 9 -12.75 -18.44 6.54
CA SER A 9 -12.19 -18.19 7.86
C SER A 9 -13.31 -18.09 8.90
N PRO A 10 -13.18 -18.72 10.08
CA PRO A 10 -14.12 -18.53 11.17
C PRO A 10 -14.07 -17.10 11.73
N PHE A 11 -12.99 -16.36 11.50
CA PHE A 11 -12.73 -15.04 12.08
C PHE A 11 -13.05 -13.86 11.15
N HIS A 12 -13.23 -14.09 9.84
CA HIS A 12 -13.42 -13.03 8.86
C HIS A 12 -14.60 -13.29 7.95
N PHE A 13 -15.19 -12.21 7.42
CA PHE A 13 -16.14 -12.27 6.33
C PHE A 13 -15.44 -12.54 5.00
N PRO A 14 -16.16 -13.07 4.00
CA PRO A 14 -15.63 -13.15 2.64
C PRO A 14 -15.20 -11.78 2.12
N VAL A 15 -14.32 -11.79 1.12
CA VAL A 15 -13.87 -10.56 0.44
C VAL A 15 -15.10 -9.82 -0.10
N ALA A 16 -15.20 -8.54 0.24
CA ALA A 16 -16.20 -7.62 -0.29
C ALA A 16 -15.54 -6.48 -1.06
N SER A 17 -16.26 -5.86 -2.00
CA SER A 17 -15.83 -4.64 -2.67
C SER A 17 -16.44 -3.44 -1.96
N LEU A 18 -15.66 -2.38 -1.79
CA LEU A 18 -16.18 -1.09 -1.35
C LEU A 18 -16.93 -0.39 -2.52
N ARG A 19 -17.55 0.76 -2.22
CA ARG A 19 -18.41 1.49 -3.17
C ARG A 19 -17.72 1.87 -4.50
N ASP A 20 -16.41 2.04 -4.48
CA ASP A 20 -15.60 2.32 -5.67
C ASP A 20 -15.44 1.10 -6.61
N GLY A 21 -15.86 -0.10 -6.17
CA GLY A 21 -15.74 -1.36 -6.89
C GLY A 21 -14.32 -1.92 -7.02
N ARG A 22 -13.30 -1.11 -6.75
CA ARG A 22 -11.87 -1.45 -6.90
C ARG A 22 -11.23 -1.85 -5.58
N THR A 23 -11.51 -1.10 -4.52
CA THR A 23 -11.00 -1.39 -3.17
C THR A 23 -11.69 -2.63 -2.61
N LYS A 24 -10.90 -3.56 -2.08
CA LYS A 24 -11.39 -4.80 -1.47
C LYS A 24 -11.19 -4.77 0.04
N ILE A 25 -12.08 -5.42 0.74
CA ILE A 25 -12.02 -5.57 2.19
C ILE A 25 -12.25 -7.01 2.60
N ILE A 26 -11.48 -7.44 3.59
CA ILE A 26 -11.71 -8.66 4.37
C ILE A 26 -11.92 -8.20 5.81
N ALA A 27 -13.17 -8.09 6.21
CA ALA A 27 -13.52 -7.59 7.53
C ALA A 27 -13.51 -8.71 8.57
N SER A 28 -13.02 -8.43 9.76
CA SER A 28 -13.13 -9.32 10.91
C SER A 28 -14.62 -9.48 11.31
N ARG A 29 -15.02 -10.69 11.71
CA ARG A 29 -16.36 -10.94 12.27
C ARG A 29 -16.54 -10.34 13.66
N ALA A 30 -15.46 -10.25 14.42
CA ALA A 30 -15.42 -9.50 15.67
C ALA A 30 -15.30 -8.00 15.40
N SER A 31 -15.61 -7.17 16.41
CA SER A 31 -15.30 -5.75 16.32
C SER A 31 -13.78 -5.56 16.22
N ALA A 32 -13.31 -5.12 15.05
CA ALA A 32 -11.90 -4.88 14.82
C ALA A 32 -11.46 -3.62 15.56
N VAL A 33 -10.30 -3.69 16.17
CA VAL A 33 -9.62 -2.56 16.84
C VAL A 33 -8.37 -2.11 16.08
N LYS A 34 -7.99 -2.85 15.05
CA LYS A 34 -6.86 -2.61 14.17
C LYS A 34 -7.27 -2.75 12.71
N CYS A 35 -6.58 -2.07 11.82
CA CYS A 35 -6.72 -2.30 10.39
C CYS A 35 -5.36 -2.27 9.69
N VAL A 36 -5.30 -2.90 8.51
CA VAL A 36 -4.19 -2.81 7.59
C VAL A 36 -4.70 -2.29 6.26
N VAL A 37 -4.08 -1.22 5.76
CA VAL A 37 -4.38 -0.64 4.45
C VAL A 37 -3.22 -0.95 3.51
N PHE A 38 -3.47 -1.77 2.50
CA PHE A 38 -2.51 -2.16 1.48
C PHE A 38 -2.63 -1.26 0.27
N VAL A 39 -1.51 -0.68 -0.19
CA VAL A 39 -1.43 0.25 -1.32
C VAL A 39 -0.46 -0.29 -2.36
N HIS A 40 -0.99 -0.83 -3.46
CA HIS A 40 -0.19 -1.46 -4.52
C HIS A 40 0.65 -0.47 -5.32
N GLY A 41 1.56 -0.98 -6.16
CA GLY A 41 2.41 -0.20 -7.05
C GLY A 41 1.81 0.07 -8.41
N PHE A 42 2.66 0.53 -9.34
CA PHE A 42 2.32 0.72 -10.75
C PHE A 42 1.82 -0.60 -11.37
N SER A 43 0.79 -0.55 -12.20
CA SER A 43 0.12 -1.70 -12.81
C SER A 43 -0.32 -2.82 -11.84
N GLY A 44 -0.23 -2.58 -10.52
CA GLY A 44 -0.63 -3.56 -9.51
C GLY A 44 -2.16 -3.71 -9.43
N ASP A 45 -2.56 -4.82 -8.85
CA ASP A 45 -3.95 -5.11 -8.48
C ASP A 45 -4.12 -5.09 -6.97
N ALA A 46 -5.32 -4.76 -6.53
CA ALA A 46 -5.64 -4.64 -5.10
C ALA A 46 -5.35 -5.93 -4.30
N LEU A 47 -5.51 -7.11 -4.88
CA LEU A 47 -5.28 -8.39 -4.20
C LEU A 47 -4.03 -9.12 -4.71
N GLU A 48 -3.82 -9.16 -6.03
CA GLU A 48 -2.72 -9.95 -6.63
C GLU A 48 -1.34 -9.46 -6.22
N THR A 49 -1.17 -8.14 -6.04
CA THR A 49 0.07 -7.56 -5.52
C THR A 49 0.46 -8.17 -4.17
N TRP A 50 -0.52 -8.52 -3.36
CA TRP A 50 -0.36 -8.98 -1.97
C TRP A 50 -0.60 -10.48 -1.82
N SER A 51 -0.42 -11.26 -2.89
CA SER A 51 -0.70 -12.70 -2.90
C SER A 51 -0.19 -13.42 -1.66
N GLY A 52 -1.10 -14.02 -0.91
CA GLY A 52 -0.83 -14.76 0.32
C GLY A 52 -1.10 -13.98 1.62
N PHE A 53 -1.27 -12.65 1.60
CA PHE A 53 -1.68 -11.93 2.82
C PHE A 53 -3.10 -12.31 3.23
N ASP A 54 -4.04 -12.33 2.28
CA ASP A 54 -5.43 -12.72 2.50
C ASP A 54 -5.53 -14.11 3.14
N SER A 55 -4.98 -15.11 2.45
CA SER A 55 -5.09 -16.51 2.88
C SER A 55 -4.31 -16.84 4.17
N ARG A 56 -3.22 -16.12 4.46
CA ARG A 56 -2.41 -16.32 5.67
C ARG A 56 -2.98 -15.56 6.86
N ALA A 57 -3.35 -14.28 6.69
CA ALA A 57 -3.95 -13.48 7.73
C ALA A 57 -5.23 -14.12 8.28
N LEU A 58 -6.01 -14.80 7.40
CA LEU A 58 -7.21 -15.53 7.81
C LEU A 58 -6.94 -16.73 8.74
N LYS A 59 -5.70 -17.22 8.78
CA LYS A 59 -5.29 -18.39 9.59
C LYS A 59 -4.50 -18.00 10.85
N GLU A 60 -4.00 -16.78 10.92
CA GLU A 60 -3.20 -16.32 12.05
C GLU A 60 -4.04 -15.59 13.09
N SER A 61 -3.98 -16.05 14.33
CA SER A 61 -4.72 -15.47 15.46
C SER A 61 -4.38 -14.00 15.74
N GLY A 62 -3.25 -13.48 15.23
CA GLY A 62 -2.89 -12.07 15.33
C GLY A 62 -3.76 -11.13 14.50
N PHE A 63 -4.55 -11.66 13.56
CA PHE A 63 -5.42 -10.91 12.67
C PHE A 63 -6.92 -11.06 12.97
N ASP A 64 -7.32 -11.85 13.97
CA ASP A 64 -8.72 -12.15 14.31
C ASP A 64 -9.58 -10.90 14.56
N LYS A 65 -8.97 -9.80 15.06
CA LYS A 65 -9.60 -8.48 15.29
C LYS A 65 -8.99 -7.39 14.40
N THR A 66 -8.63 -7.74 13.17
CA THR A 66 -7.99 -6.83 12.22
C THR A 66 -8.73 -6.83 10.90
N ASP A 67 -9.14 -5.67 10.43
CA ASP A 67 -9.70 -5.51 9.09
C ASP A 67 -8.57 -5.32 8.09
N LEU A 68 -8.66 -5.99 6.94
CA LEU A 68 -7.69 -5.88 5.85
C LEU A 68 -8.34 -5.13 4.70
N ILE A 69 -7.78 -4.00 4.34
CA ILE A 69 -8.26 -3.12 3.27
C ILE A 69 -7.21 -3.10 2.16
N PHE A 70 -7.58 -3.54 0.98
CA PHE A 70 -6.73 -3.56 -0.19
C PHE A 70 -7.18 -2.43 -1.12
N PHE A 71 -6.50 -1.29 -1.02
CA PHE A 71 -6.83 -0.10 -1.79
C PHE A 71 -6.57 -0.33 -3.27
N GLY A 72 -7.63 -0.21 -4.08
CA GLY A 72 -7.60 -0.35 -5.52
C GLY A 72 -7.65 1.00 -6.21
N TYR A 73 -6.67 1.30 -7.05
CA TYR A 73 -6.64 2.48 -7.90
C TYR A 73 -6.07 2.14 -9.28
N ASP A 74 -6.34 2.99 -10.26
CA ASP A 74 -5.79 2.81 -11.60
C ASP A 74 -4.36 3.37 -11.64
N GLY A 75 -3.38 2.53 -11.25
CA GLY A 75 -1.97 2.89 -11.24
C GLY A 75 -1.39 3.14 -12.65
N PHE A 76 -2.17 2.98 -13.70
CA PHE A 76 -1.75 3.20 -15.08
C PHE A 76 -2.26 4.54 -15.63
N ARG A 77 -3.51 4.91 -15.32
CA ARG A 77 -4.19 6.08 -15.87
C ARG A 77 -4.28 7.25 -14.90
N SER A 78 -4.23 6.98 -13.60
CA SER A 78 -4.29 8.03 -12.58
C SER A 78 -2.88 8.54 -12.27
N ASN A 79 -2.73 9.85 -12.05
CA ASN A 79 -1.50 10.39 -11.50
C ASN A 79 -1.38 10.09 -9.99
N ALA A 80 -0.17 10.18 -9.45
CA ALA A 80 0.10 9.85 -8.05
C ALA A 80 -0.66 10.76 -7.07
N LEU A 81 -0.82 12.05 -7.39
CA LEU A 81 -1.54 13.01 -6.56
C LEU A 81 -3.04 12.74 -6.52
N ALA A 82 -3.66 12.41 -7.66
CA ALA A 82 -5.08 12.03 -7.68
C ALA A 82 -5.32 10.74 -6.87
N SER A 83 -4.48 9.72 -7.08
CA SER A 83 -4.55 8.47 -6.32
C SER A 83 -4.35 8.68 -4.83
N SER A 84 -3.45 9.60 -4.43
CA SER A 84 -3.25 9.96 -3.02
C SER A 84 -4.46 10.68 -2.42
N GLY A 85 -5.18 11.47 -3.22
CA GLY A 85 -6.44 12.09 -2.82
C GLY A 85 -7.51 11.05 -2.49
N PHE A 86 -7.71 10.06 -3.37
CA PHE A 86 -8.65 8.96 -3.13
C PHE A 86 -8.25 8.11 -1.92
N LEU A 87 -6.97 7.82 -1.74
CA LEU A 87 -6.49 7.10 -0.57
C LEU A 87 -6.74 7.90 0.72
N PHE A 88 -6.49 9.21 0.70
CA PHE A 88 -6.77 10.07 1.85
C PHE A 88 -8.26 10.05 2.20
N GLU A 89 -9.15 10.19 1.23
CA GLU A 89 -10.61 10.15 1.45
C GLU A 89 -11.06 8.80 2.02
N LEU A 90 -10.54 7.70 1.46
CA LEU A 90 -10.80 6.35 2.00
C LEU A 90 -10.35 6.23 3.45
N MET A 91 -9.13 6.64 3.76
CA MET A 91 -8.58 6.54 5.11
C MET A 91 -9.30 7.46 6.09
N ASP A 92 -9.67 8.65 5.64
CA ASP A 92 -10.40 9.61 6.48
C ASP A 92 -11.78 9.06 6.86
N GLU A 93 -12.55 8.55 5.91
CA GLU A 93 -13.84 7.92 6.20
C GLU A 93 -13.66 6.66 7.08
N LEU A 94 -12.72 5.77 6.73
CA LEU A 94 -12.47 4.53 7.46
C LEU A 94 -12.07 4.77 8.92
N LEU A 95 -11.21 5.75 9.17
CA LEU A 95 -10.61 5.96 10.49
C LEU A 95 -11.43 6.94 11.37
N THR A 96 -12.25 7.79 10.77
CA THR A 96 -13.15 8.68 11.52
C THR A 96 -14.54 8.10 11.74
N ASN A 97 -15.07 7.38 10.77
CA ASN A 97 -16.42 6.79 10.82
C ASN A 97 -16.47 5.40 10.20
N PRO A 98 -15.82 4.39 10.82
CA PRO A 98 -15.79 3.03 10.30
C PRO A 98 -17.18 2.43 10.11
N LYS A 99 -18.19 2.87 10.87
CA LYS A 99 -19.56 2.42 10.72
C LYS A 99 -20.18 2.83 9.37
N ALA A 100 -19.94 4.03 8.92
CA ALA A 100 -20.43 4.50 7.62
C ALA A 100 -19.86 3.66 6.47
N MET A 101 -18.60 3.29 6.58
CA MET A 101 -17.91 2.52 5.54
C MET A 101 -18.21 1.00 5.63
N LEU A 102 -18.26 0.43 6.82
CA LEU A 102 -18.29 -1.02 7.05
C LEU A 102 -19.63 -1.55 7.54
N GLY A 103 -20.61 -0.68 7.76
CA GLY A 103 -21.93 -1.06 8.28
C GLY A 103 -22.68 -2.08 7.40
N PHE A 104 -22.34 -2.18 6.12
CA PHE A 104 -22.89 -3.18 5.20
C PHE A 104 -22.28 -4.58 5.39
N VAL A 105 -21.12 -4.69 6.05
CA VAL A 105 -20.44 -5.96 6.34
C VAL A 105 -20.67 -6.37 7.80
N ARG A 106 -20.68 -5.40 8.71
CA ARG A 106 -20.70 -5.64 10.16
C ARG A 106 -21.42 -4.48 10.89
N GLU A 107 -22.36 -4.79 11.76
CA GLU A 107 -23.10 -3.78 12.53
C GLU A 107 -22.24 -3.11 13.62
N ASN A 108 -21.44 -3.92 14.32
CA ASN A 108 -20.59 -3.44 15.42
C ASN A 108 -19.23 -3.01 14.88
N THR A 109 -19.02 -1.70 14.83
CA THR A 109 -17.74 -1.09 14.44
C THR A 109 -17.26 -0.16 15.56
N ALA A 110 -15.99 -0.26 15.90
CA ALA A 110 -15.32 0.63 16.83
C ALA A 110 -14.25 1.43 16.08
N PRO A 111 -13.84 2.61 16.59
CA PRO A 111 -12.67 3.31 16.08
C PRO A 111 -11.42 2.43 16.16
N TYR A 112 -10.58 2.52 15.15
CA TYR A 112 -9.30 1.79 15.15
C TYR A 112 -8.29 2.48 16.07
N SER A 113 -7.71 1.71 16.99
CA SER A 113 -6.61 2.16 17.84
C SER A 113 -5.26 2.13 17.11
N ARG A 114 -5.19 1.39 15.98
CA ARG A 114 -4.00 1.27 15.14
C ARG A 114 -4.38 0.98 13.69
N CYS A 115 -3.71 1.67 12.77
CA CYS A 115 -3.77 1.39 11.35
C CYS A 115 -2.35 1.19 10.82
N VAL A 116 -2.08 0.05 10.19
CA VAL A 116 -0.81 -0.19 9.49
C VAL A 116 -1.03 0.11 8.00
N VAL A 117 -0.34 1.11 7.48
CA VAL A 117 -0.29 1.36 6.04
C VAL A 117 0.87 0.58 5.45
N VAL A 118 0.58 -0.33 4.55
CA VAL A 118 1.55 -1.18 3.85
C VAL A 118 1.56 -0.80 2.39
N ALA A 119 2.69 -0.28 1.91
CA ALA A 119 2.76 0.22 0.55
C ALA A 119 3.91 -0.41 -0.23
N HIS A 120 3.68 -0.71 -1.51
CA HIS A 120 4.67 -1.27 -2.42
C HIS A 120 4.95 -0.30 -3.58
N SER A 121 6.23 -0.11 -3.90
CA SER A 121 6.67 0.63 -5.09
C SER A 121 6.07 2.04 -5.17
N LEU A 122 5.35 2.38 -6.25
CA LEU A 122 4.58 3.63 -6.41
C LEU A 122 3.59 3.86 -5.26
N GLY A 123 3.00 2.80 -4.71
CA GLY A 123 2.09 2.91 -3.57
C GLY A 123 2.71 3.63 -2.37
N ALA A 124 4.04 3.56 -2.23
CA ALA A 124 4.77 4.33 -1.22
C ALA A 124 4.69 5.85 -1.44
N VAL A 125 4.75 6.29 -2.69
CA VAL A 125 4.60 7.71 -3.06
C VAL A 125 3.16 8.16 -2.83
N VAL A 126 2.19 7.37 -3.31
CA VAL A 126 0.74 7.62 -3.15
C VAL A 126 0.37 7.72 -1.66
N SER A 127 0.80 6.77 -0.86
CA SER A 127 0.48 6.75 0.57
C SER A 127 1.16 7.88 1.34
N ARG A 128 2.40 8.23 1.03
CA ARG A 128 3.08 9.34 1.71
C ARG A 128 2.42 10.69 1.41
N TRP A 129 1.97 10.93 0.18
CA TRP A 129 1.16 12.11 -0.16
C TRP A 129 -0.18 12.14 0.58
N ALA A 130 -0.86 10.98 0.71
CA ALA A 130 -2.10 10.88 1.47
C ALA A 130 -1.88 11.20 2.97
N LEU A 131 -0.80 10.70 3.57
CA LEU A 131 -0.44 11.00 4.96
C LEU A 131 -0.01 12.45 5.15
N LEU A 132 0.69 13.08 4.18
CA LEU A 132 0.98 14.52 4.21
C LEU A 132 -0.32 15.34 4.21
N ARG A 133 -1.28 14.99 3.36
CA ARG A 133 -2.60 15.65 3.33
C ARG A 133 -3.33 15.49 4.67
N ALA A 134 -3.22 14.32 5.31
CA ALA A 134 -3.78 14.10 6.64
C ALA A 134 -3.14 15.02 7.69
N TYR A 135 -1.82 15.21 7.62
CA TYR A 135 -1.11 16.14 8.49
C TYR A 135 -1.56 17.59 8.27
N GLU A 136 -1.62 18.04 7.02
CA GLU A 136 -2.07 19.39 6.67
C GLU A 136 -3.52 19.65 7.09
N SER A 137 -4.37 18.62 7.01
CA SER A 137 -5.76 18.64 7.45
C SER A 137 -5.94 18.38 8.95
N GLN A 138 -4.84 18.26 9.71
CA GLN A 138 -4.82 18.06 11.17
C GLN A 138 -5.65 16.84 11.63
N ARG A 139 -5.57 15.74 10.89
CA ARG A 139 -6.33 14.54 11.20
C ARG A 139 -5.77 13.81 12.43
N ALA A 140 -6.55 13.71 13.51
CA ALA A 140 -6.15 13.06 14.75
C ALA A 140 -5.76 11.58 14.57
N TRP A 141 -6.40 10.87 13.64
CA TRP A 141 -6.10 9.47 13.36
C TRP A 141 -4.67 9.23 12.85
N LEU A 142 -3.97 10.27 12.38
CA LEU A 142 -2.60 10.16 11.91
C LEU A 142 -1.65 9.60 12.98
N GLU A 143 -1.89 9.87 14.26
CA GLU A 143 -1.08 9.38 15.37
C GLU A 143 -1.14 7.85 15.53
N ASN A 144 -2.23 7.24 15.08
CA ASN A 144 -2.45 5.79 15.13
C ASN A 144 -1.82 5.03 13.96
N ILE A 145 -1.20 5.74 13.00
CA ILE A 145 -0.59 5.11 11.83
C ILE A 145 0.75 4.46 12.17
N ARG A 146 0.97 3.28 11.59
CA ARG A 146 2.27 2.64 11.42
C ARG A 146 2.50 2.45 9.92
N TYR A 147 3.72 2.68 9.45
CA TYR A 147 4.01 2.77 8.04
C TYR A 147 5.10 1.78 7.63
N LEU A 148 4.75 0.81 6.76
CA LEU A 148 5.62 -0.22 6.22
C LEU A 148 5.74 -0.05 4.71
N LEU A 149 6.97 -0.04 4.22
CA LEU A 149 7.29 0.14 2.82
C LEU A 149 8.01 -1.08 2.24
N PHE A 150 7.52 -1.58 1.13
CA PHE A 150 8.20 -2.58 0.31
C PHE A 150 8.68 -1.95 -0.99
N ALA A 151 9.99 -2.01 -1.25
CA ALA A 151 10.64 -1.49 -2.46
C ALA A 151 10.10 -0.10 -2.89
N PRO A 152 10.17 0.94 -2.02
CA PRO A 152 9.50 2.21 -2.25
C PRO A 152 10.12 3.02 -3.40
N ALA A 153 9.29 3.57 -4.29
CA ALA A 153 9.71 4.37 -5.44
C ALA A 153 9.97 5.87 -5.12
N HIS A 154 10.31 6.22 -3.88
CA HIS A 154 10.48 7.61 -3.44
C HIS A 154 11.66 8.33 -4.08
N ARG A 155 12.65 7.60 -4.59
CA ARG A 155 13.83 8.13 -5.29
C ARG A 155 13.73 8.00 -6.81
N GLY A 156 12.55 7.65 -7.28
CA GLY A 156 12.33 7.31 -8.67
C GLY A 156 12.75 5.88 -9.01
N GLY A 157 12.52 5.50 -10.24
CA GLY A 157 12.86 4.20 -10.76
C GLY A 157 13.63 4.31 -12.06
N ILE A 158 14.40 3.30 -12.39
CA ILE A 158 14.99 3.09 -13.72
C ILE A 158 13.86 2.54 -14.60
N ILE A 159 12.93 3.42 -14.98
CA ILE A 159 11.58 3.05 -15.37
C ILE A 159 11.50 2.41 -16.75
N VAL A 160 12.39 2.72 -17.68
CA VAL A 160 12.21 2.34 -19.09
C VAL A 160 12.57 0.88 -19.34
N ASP A 161 13.66 0.40 -18.77
CA ASP A 161 14.10 -0.99 -18.96
C ASP A 161 13.32 -1.96 -18.04
N SER A 162 12.89 -1.47 -16.89
CA SER A 162 12.15 -2.23 -15.87
C SER A 162 10.65 -2.35 -16.12
N LEU A 163 10.08 -1.49 -16.96
CA LEU A 163 8.68 -1.65 -17.40
C LEU A 163 8.46 -3.01 -18.04
N SER A 164 9.48 -3.54 -18.70
CA SER A 164 9.44 -4.83 -19.34
C SER A 164 9.25 -5.99 -18.37
N GLU A 165 9.86 -5.96 -17.21
CA GLU A 165 9.70 -6.96 -16.15
C GLU A 165 8.38 -6.80 -15.39
N LEU A 166 7.95 -5.55 -15.14
CA LEU A 166 6.69 -5.23 -14.47
C LEU A 166 5.46 -5.68 -15.26
N LEU A 167 5.52 -5.67 -16.58
CA LEU A 167 4.40 -6.00 -17.47
C LEU A 167 4.41 -7.46 -17.97
N GLY A 168 5.35 -8.30 -17.53
CA GLY A 168 5.40 -9.72 -17.87
C GLY A 168 5.72 -9.97 -19.35
N GLY A 169 6.95 -9.77 -19.75
CA GLY A 169 7.65 -10.18 -20.98
C GLY A 169 6.93 -10.13 -22.35
N ASN A 170 5.72 -10.65 -22.47
CA ASN A 170 5.01 -10.77 -23.76
C ASN A 170 3.93 -9.69 -24.02
N VAL A 171 3.59 -8.88 -23.03
CA VAL A 171 2.60 -7.78 -23.18
C VAL A 171 3.26 -6.46 -23.56
N ILE A 172 4.59 -6.39 -23.51
CA ILE A 172 5.41 -5.19 -23.60
C ILE A 172 5.37 -4.53 -24.97
N ALA A 173 5.50 -5.29 -26.03
CA ALA A 173 5.56 -4.70 -27.37
C ALA A 173 4.25 -4.00 -27.73
N LYS A 174 3.11 -4.48 -27.21
CA LYS A 174 1.80 -3.89 -27.42
C LYS A 174 1.55 -2.72 -26.46
N ALA A 175 1.92 -2.87 -25.16
CA ALA A 175 1.77 -1.83 -24.14
C ALA A 175 2.72 -0.65 -24.37
N LEU A 176 3.99 -0.88 -24.76
CA LEU A 176 4.93 0.19 -25.12
C LEU A 176 4.47 0.98 -26.35
N GLY A 177 3.85 0.31 -27.34
CA GLY A 177 3.25 0.99 -28.47
C GLY A 177 2.09 1.90 -28.08
N ASP A 178 1.28 1.50 -27.11
CA ASP A 178 0.13 2.25 -26.60
C ASP A 178 0.55 3.28 -25.52
N VAL A 179 1.51 2.94 -24.68
CA VAL A 179 2.11 3.83 -23.66
C VAL A 179 2.87 4.98 -24.29
N ALA A 180 3.67 4.73 -25.32
CA ALA A 180 4.36 5.78 -26.07
C ALA A 180 3.39 6.74 -26.78
N LYS A 181 2.19 6.28 -27.12
CA LYS A 181 1.15 7.10 -27.77
C LYS A 181 0.29 7.90 -26.78
N ILE A 182 0.12 7.43 -25.54
CA ILE A 182 -0.80 8.04 -24.55
C ILE A 182 -0.08 9.01 -23.63
N GLY A 183 1.27 8.98 -23.57
CA GLY A 183 2.05 9.80 -22.64
C GLY A 183 1.60 9.51 -21.20
N VAL A 184 2.09 8.45 -20.57
CA VAL A 184 1.67 8.09 -19.21
C VAL A 184 2.19 9.15 -18.24
N PRO A 185 1.32 10.03 -17.72
CA PRO A 185 1.72 11.15 -16.85
C PRO A 185 2.53 10.66 -15.64
N LEU A 186 2.17 9.48 -15.16
CA LEU A 186 2.78 8.83 -14.00
C LEU A 186 4.26 8.48 -14.20
N LEU A 187 4.68 8.10 -15.41
CA LEU A 187 6.09 7.77 -15.68
C LEU A 187 6.98 9.00 -15.55
N ASN A 188 6.48 10.18 -15.99
CA ASN A 188 7.20 11.44 -15.82
C ASN A 188 7.25 11.86 -14.34
N GLU A 189 6.21 11.55 -13.57
CA GLU A 189 6.17 11.84 -12.13
C GLU A 189 7.15 10.95 -11.34
N LEU A 190 7.37 9.71 -11.78
CA LEU A 190 8.30 8.76 -11.17
C LEU A 190 9.71 8.80 -11.73
N ALA A 191 9.98 9.64 -12.71
CA ALA A 191 11.36 9.84 -13.17
C ALA A 191 12.23 10.27 -11.99
N THR A 192 13.47 9.76 -11.96
CA THR A 192 14.44 10.14 -10.93
C THR A 192 14.54 11.66 -10.86
N ASP A 193 14.49 12.20 -9.65
CA ASP A 193 14.52 13.65 -9.40
C ASP A 193 13.38 14.45 -10.04
N SER A 194 12.22 13.85 -10.27
CA SER A 194 11.05 14.59 -10.73
C SER A 194 10.65 15.70 -9.75
N ALA A 195 10.00 16.74 -10.27
CA ALA A 195 9.51 17.86 -9.44
C ALA A 195 8.55 17.36 -8.34
N MET A 196 7.75 16.34 -8.63
CA MET A 196 6.80 15.73 -7.70
C MET A 196 7.53 15.02 -6.55
N LEU A 197 8.54 14.20 -6.83
CA LEU A 197 9.32 13.50 -5.80
C LEU A 197 10.13 14.48 -4.93
N ARG A 198 10.72 15.51 -5.53
CA ARG A 198 11.39 16.58 -4.76
C ARG A 198 10.42 17.37 -3.88
N ALA A 199 9.19 17.63 -4.34
CA ALA A 199 8.17 18.28 -3.54
C ALA A 199 7.75 17.39 -2.37
N LEU A 200 7.52 16.08 -2.60
CA LEU A 200 7.22 15.10 -1.57
C LEU A 200 8.28 15.07 -0.48
N GLU A 201 9.57 14.99 -0.86
CA GLU A 201 10.68 15.01 0.08
C GLU A 201 10.70 16.30 0.91
N ARG A 202 10.64 17.46 0.25
CA ARG A 202 10.69 18.75 0.93
C ARG A 202 9.54 18.93 1.92
N GLN A 203 8.31 18.60 1.52
CA GLN A 203 7.14 18.75 2.39
C GLN A 203 7.14 17.77 3.55
N THR A 204 7.55 16.51 3.30
CA THR A 204 7.71 15.52 4.37
C THR A 204 8.75 15.99 5.40
N ARG A 205 9.92 16.45 4.95
CA ARG A 205 10.97 16.98 5.85
C ARG A 205 10.48 18.16 6.67
N ALA A 206 9.72 19.08 6.05
CA ALA A 206 9.15 20.23 6.74
C ALA A 206 8.12 19.81 7.81
N ALA A 207 7.29 18.82 7.55
CA ALA A 207 6.34 18.29 8.52
C ALA A 207 7.05 17.53 9.66
N VAL A 208 8.06 16.73 9.34
CA VAL A 208 8.86 15.98 10.32
C VAL A 208 9.63 16.95 11.23
N SER A 209 10.20 18.04 10.72
CA SER A 209 10.87 19.06 11.53
C SER A 209 9.93 19.77 12.52
N LYS A 210 8.61 19.77 12.23
CA LYS A 210 7.56 20.26 13.11
C LYS A 210 6.99 19.18 14.05
N GLY A 211 7.62 18.01 14.11
CA GLY A 211 7.28 16.93 15.03
C GLY A 211 6.43 15.79 14.46
N CYS A 212 5.96 15.87 13.23
CA CYS A 212 5.15 14.80 12.62
C CYS A 212 6.00 13.62 12.15
N LYS A 213 6.44 12.78 13.11
CA LYS A 213 7.27 11.60 12.79
C LYS A 213 6.50 10.47 12.10
N THR A 214 5.18 10.48 12.14
CA THR A 214 4.30 9.45 11.54
C THR A 214 4.41 9.41 10.01
N LEU A 215 4.93 10.47 9.39
CA LEU A 215 5.21 10.50 7.96
C LEU A 215 6.45 9.67 7.56
N LEU A 216 7.27 9.29 8.53
CA LEU A 216 8.41 8.40 8.31
C LEU A 216 7.97 6.95 8.42
N ALA A 217 8.60 6.08 7.62
CA ALA A 217 8.35 4.65 7.71
C ALA A 217 8.83 4.11 9.07
N ASN A 218 8.07 3.19 9.65
CA ASN A 218 8.53 2.39 10.79
C ASN A 218 9.49 1.29 10.31
N ARG A 219 9.28 0.80 9.07
CA ARG A 219 10.11 -0.22 8.44
C ARG A 219 10.15 0.00 6.94
N VAL A 220 11.33 -0.17 6.34
CA VAL A 220 11.54 -0.24 4.90
C VAL A 220 12.12 -1.60 4.56
N VAL A 221 11.54 -2.28 3.59
CA VAL A 221 11.95 -3.61 3.12
C VAL A 221 12.25 -3.51 1.63
N ILE A 222 13.38 -4.05 1.19
CA ILE A 222 13.78 -4.08 -0.22
C ILE A 222 14.02 -5.51 -0.67
N ALA A 223 14.02 -5.71 -1.98
CA ALA A 223 14.46 -6.95 -2.58
C ALA A 223 16.00 -7.01 -2.61
N GLU A 224 16.59 -8.19 -2.43
CA GLU A 224 18.03 -8.37 -2.64
C GLU A 224 18.41 -8.08 -4.11
N TYR A 225 17.56 -8.56 -5.05
CA TYR A 225 17.71 -8.29 -6.49
C TYR A 225 16.73 -7.19 -6.91
N GLU A 226 16.96 -5.95 -6.40
CA GLU A 226 16.15 -4.78 -6.73
C GLU A 226 16.76 -4.05 -7.92
N ASP A 227 16.04 -4.04 -9.03
CA ASP A 227 16.45 -3.49 -10.33
C ASP A 227 15.45 -2.47 -10.90
N VAL A 228 14.35 -2.23 -10.19
CA VAL A 228 13.25 -1.36 -10.63
C VAL A 228 13.31 0.02 -10.00
N VAL A 229 13.59 0.08 -8.69
CA VAL A 229 13.64 1.34 -7.93
C VAL A 229 15.00 1.55 -7.29
N SER A 230 15.33 2.81 -7.02
CA SER A 230 16.56 3.13 -6.31
C SER A 230 16.48 2.65 -4.86
N ASN A 231 17.50 1.91 -4.41
CA ASN A 231 17.65 1.46 -3.03
C ASN A 231 18.07 2.56 -2.04
N LEU A 232 18.20 3.80 -2.50
CA LEU A 232 18.55 4.92 -1.63
C LEU A 232 17.38 5.20 -0.67
N PRO A 233 17.67 5.29 0.65
CA PRO A 233 16.62 5.55 1.63
C PRO A 233 16.02 6.95 1.43
N PHE A 234 14.73 7.07 1.72
CA PHE A 234 14.10 8.38 1.85
C PHE A 234 14.64 9.06 3.13
N PRO A 235 14.91 10.38 3.09
CA PRO A 235 15.50 11.07 4.24
C PRO A 235 14.64 10.96 5.51
N GLY A 236 15.23 10.38 6.55
CA GLY A 236 14.58 10.14 7.84
C GLY A 236 13.91 8.78 7.99
N ASP A 237 13.68 8.05 6.91
CA ASP A 237 13.24 6.65 6.99
C ASP A 237 14.38 5.75 7.53
N PRO A 238 14.06 4.62 8.17
CA PRO A 238 15.07 3.67 8.62
C PRO A 238 15.84 3.04 7.45
N TYR A 239 17.03 2.53 7.72
CA TYR A 239 17.78 1.75 6.74
C TYR A 239 16.96 0.53 6.28
N PRO A 240 16.96 0.24 4.98
CA PRO A 240 16.19 -0.88 4.44
C PRO A 240 16.69 -2.23 4.95
N THR A 241 15.75 -3.15 5.18
CA THR A 241 16.02 -4.57 5.39
C THR A 241 15.83 -5.30 4.07
N ALA A 242 16.84 -6.03 3.60
CA ALA A 242 16.72 -6.82 2.37
C ALA A 242 16.11 -8.20 2.64
N ILE A 243 15.19 -8.63 1.77
CA ILE A 243 14.75 -10.02 1.71
C ILE A 243 15.60 -10.74 0.68
N ARG A 244 16.30 -11.81 1.14
CA ARG A 244 17.15 -12.65 0.30
C ARG A 244 16.34 -13.31 -0.82
N ASP A 245 16.91 -13.44 -2.00
CA ASP A 245 16.31 -14.05 -3.20
C ASP A 245 15.03 -13.35 -3.70
N ALA A 246 14.64 -12.23 -3.11
CA ALA A 246 13.49 -11.47 -3.56
C ALA A 246 13.83 -10.57 -4.75
N ARG A 247 12.83 -10.32 -5.58
CA ARG A 247 12.80 -9.32 -6.66
C ARG A 247 11.74 -8.28 -6.35
N HIS A 248 11.74 -7.18 -7.07
CA HIS A 248 10.81 -6.05 -6.90
C HIS A 248 9.34 -6.49 -6.74
N THR A 249 8.85 -7.32 -7.64
CA THR A 249 7.43 -7.75 -7.66
C THR A 249 7.10 -8.85 -6.65
N SER A 250 8.09 -9.48 -6.02
CA SER A 250 7.89 -10.60 -5.10
C SER A 250 8.16 -10.26 -3.63
N VAL A 251 8.88 -9.17 -3.36
CA VAL A 251 9.32 -8.77 -2.01
C VAL A 251 8.16 -8.57 -1.03
N CYS A 252 6.99 -8.18 -1.51
CA CYS A 252 5.80 -7.95 -0.72
C CYS A 252 4.83 -9.15 -0.66
N LYS A 253 5.21 -10.33 -1.21
CA LYS A 253 4.30 -11.48 -1.34
C LYS A 253 4.60 -12.57 -0.32
N PRO A 254 3.78 -12.76 0.74
CA PRO A 254 3.98 -13.82 1.74
C PRO A 254 3.94 -15.23 1.16
N VAL A 255 3.30 -15.45 0.02
CA VAL A 255 3.31 -16.73 -0.67
C VAL A 255 4.73 -17.13 -1.11
N LYS A 256 5.59 -16.14 -1.35
CA LYS A 256 7.01 -16.32 -1.70
C LYS A 256 7.91 -16.19 -0.47
N PHE A 257 7.69 -15.17 0.35
CA PHE A 257 8.52 -14.79 1.48
C PHE A 257 7.66 -14.55 2.72
N ILE A 258 7.64 -15.52 3.63
CA ILE A 258 6.85 -15.43 4.88
C ILE A 258 7.20 -14.18 5.70
N SER A 259 8.47 -13.76 5.67
CA SER A 259 8.95 -12.57 6.36
C SER A 259 8.21 -11.27 5.97
N SER A 260 7.62 -11.22 4.77
CA SER A 260 6.79 -10.08 4.38
C SER A 260 5.57 -9.90 5.30
N MET A 261 5.02 -11.03 5.79
CA MET A 261 3.91 -11.02 6.74
C MET A 261 4.37 -10.71 8.17
N ASP A 262 5.55 -11.22 8.55
CA ASP A 262 6.12 -10.98 9.88
C ASP A 262 6.28 -9.48 10.15
N PHE A 263 6.70 -8.69 9.16
CA PHE A 263 6.83 -7.23 9.28
C PHE A 263 5.48 -6.54 9.55
N VAL A 264 4.40 -7.00 8.91
CA VAL A 264 3.05 -6.47 9.17
C VAL A 264 2.59 -6.85 10.57
N THR A 265 2.79 -8.12 10.96
CA THR A 265 2.43 -8.64 12.28
C THR A 265 3.16 -7.90 13.40
N GLU A 266 4.45 -7.58 13.21
CA GLU A 266 5.26 -6.79 14.15
C GLU A 266 4.63 -5.41 14.41
N LEU A 267 4.19 -4.72 13.35
CA LEU A 267 3.60 -3.38 13.47
C LEU A 267 2.16 -3.38 13.98
N LEU A 268 1.47 -4.52 13.94
CA LEU A 268 0.16 -4.68 14.55
C LEU A 268 0.23 -4.92 16.07
N ARG A 269 1.35 -5.32 16.61
CA ARG A 269 1.58 -5.48 18.07
C ARG A 269 1.72 -4.14 18.77
#